data_0f3d7c9decedb557ea34a2f8ebe3832a
#
_entry.id   0f3d7c9decedb557ea34a2f8ebe3832a
#
_cell.length_a   1.000
_cell.length_b   1.000
_cell.length_c   1.000
_cell.angle_alpha   90.00
_cell.angle_beta   90.00
_cell.angle_gamma   90.00
#
_symmetry.space_group_name_H-M   'P 1'
#
loop_
_entity.id
_entity.type
_entity.pdbx_description
1 polymer ?
#
loop_
_entity_poly.entity_id
_entity_poly.type
_entity_poly.pdbx_seq_one_letter_code
_entity_poly.pdbx_strand_id
1 'polypeptide(L)'
;MVGDNREGRTLFLAAYAIYGIDLIIAFLPKVHTGRGLEVGYGGAASVFWTVTTTAFTTGSVNASLAAFNPVVIFAGFIGMLIQGAPGGEGIGAMYLIMYVIVTIFLVGLMAGRTPEYLGIKIEGRDVKLAVMAFLTHPIIILVPTVLAFAIGAEKAAGLTANSIGFTQIFYEFTSSAANNGSDFLGASGNTIFFNVATGIVMWLGRYLPMLFMLAIADSVAVRKRTPSQGLKTGNISFVVILVVSIFILTGLTFFPFLVLGPILQFLEGFKTSFGGVIFAL
;
A
#
# COMPACT_ATOMS: atom_id res chain seq x y z
N MET A 1 -16.36 -9.46 -14.64
CA MET A 1 -16.78 -8.87 -13.38
C MET A 1 -17.60 -7.58 -13.57
N VAL A 2 -17.09 -6.60 -14.31
CA VAL A 2 -17.76 -5.28 -14.44
C VAL A 2 -18.87 -5.28 -15.49
N GLY A 3 -18.97 -6.29 -16.33
CA GLY A 3 -19.95 -6.38 -17.43
C GLY A 3 -19.71 -5.42 -18.61
N ASP A 4 -18.66 -4.59 -18.52
CA ASP A 4 -18.17 -3.69 -19.56
C ASP A 4 -16.67 -3.88 -19.75
N ASN A 5 -16.28 -4.27 -20.95
CA ASN A 5 -14.87 -4.56 -21.28
C ASN A 5 -13.99 -3.30 -21.24
N ARG A 6 -14.55 -2.11 -21.49
CA ARG A 6 -13.78 -0.85 -21.46
C ARG A 6 -13.44 -0.49 -20.01
N GLU A 7 -14.42 -0.58 -19.13
CA GLU A 7 -14.22 -0.31 -17.70
C GLU A 7 -13.29 -1.34 -17.06
N GLY A 8 -13.48 -2.63 -17.37
CA GLY A 8 -12.57 -3.69 -16.90
C GLY A 8 -11.12 -3.45 -17.33
N ARG A 9 -10.91 -3.01 -18.58
CA ARG A 9 -9.58 -2.66 -19.09
C ARG A 9 -8.99 -1.43 -18.39
N THR A 10 -9.81 -0.42 -18.09
CA THR A 10 -9.38 0.76 -17.33
C THR A 10 -8.86 0.39 -15.94
N LEU A 11 -9.59 -0.44 -15.21
CA LEU A 11 -9.18 -0.93 -13.89
C LEU A 11 -7.89 -1.75 -13.96
N PHE A 12 -7.81 -2.66 -14.93
CA PHE A 12 -6.62 -3.46 -15.16
C PHE A 12 -5.39 -2.59 -15.46
N LEU A 13 -5.53 -1.64 -16.39
CA LEU A 13 -4.42 -0.73 -16.74
C LEU A 13 -4.01 0.14 -15.55
N ALA A 14 -4.93 0.63 -14.72
CA ALA A 14 -4.61 1.40 -13.53
C ALA A 14 -3.80 0.57 -12.52
N ALA A 15 -4.26 -0.65 -12.21
CA ALA A 15 -3.58 -1.53 -11.26
C ALA A 15 -2.16 -1.88 -11.72
N TYR A 16 -2.00 -2.27 -13.00
CA TYR A 16 -0.69 -2.64 -13.53
C TYR A 16 0.21 -1.43 -13.81
N ALA A 17 -0.35 -0.24 -14.04
CA ALA A 17 0.44 0.99 -14.12
C ALA A 17 1.07 1.32 -12.76
N ILE A 18 0.32 1.19 -11.67
CA ILE A 18 0.84 1.39 -10.30
C ILE A 18 1.93 0.35 -9.99
N TYR A 19 1.68 -0.93 -10.28
CA TYR A 19 2.68 -1.98 -10.12
C TYR A 19 3.95 -1.74 -10.96
N GLY A 20 3.80 -1.25 -12.19
CA GLY A 20 4.93 -0.88 -13.04
C GLY A 20 5.75 0.30 -12.48
N ILE A 21 5.08 1.32 -11.93
CA ILE A 21 5.73 2.44 -11.25
C ILE A 21 6.51 1.94 -10.03
N ASP A 22 5.92 1.05 -9.26
CA ASP A 22 6.53 0.47 -8.07
C ASP A 22 7.79 -0.34 -8.41
N LEU A 23 7.73 -1.15 -9.47
CA LEU A 23 8.91 -1.84 -10.00
C LEU A 23 10.00 -0.85 -10.44
N ILE A 24 9.64 0.22 -11.16
CA ILE A 24 10.61 1.23 -11.60
C ILE A 24 11.30 1.84 -10.38
N ILE A 25 10.55 2.23 -9.33
CA ILE A 25 11.11 2.78 -8.09
C ILE A 25 12.10 1.80 -7.46
N ALA A 26 11.75 0.52 -7.35
CA ALA A 26 12.60 -0.49 -6.74
C ALA A 26 13.92 -0.74 -7.50
N PHE A 27 13.89 -0.55 -8.82
CA PHE A 27 15.08 -0.72 -9.68
C PHE A 27 15.90 0.56 -9.89
N LEU A 28 15.49 1.72 -9.33
CA LEU A 28 16.29 2.96 -9.40
C LEU A 28 17.69 2.84 -8.76
N PRO A 29 17.88 2.17 -7.61
CA PRO A 29 19.21 1.98 -7.05
C PRO A 29 20.06 1.10 -7.98
N LYS A 30 21.25 1.57 -8.34
CA LYS A 30 22.20 0.80 -9.17
C LYS A 30 22.75 -0.43 -8.47
N VAL A 31 22.69 -0.48 -7.14
CA VAL A 31 23.23 -1.57 -6.32
C VAL A 31 22.05 -2.27 -5.64
N HIS A 32 21.74 -3.44 -6.15
CA HIS A 32 20.73 -4.34 -5.56
C HIS A 32 21.35 -5.34 -4.58
N THR A 33 22.60 -5.12 -4.21
CA THR A 33 23.42 -6.04 -3.45
C THR A 33 23.37 -5.74 -1.97
N GLY A 34 22.62 -6.55 -1.24
CA GLY A 34 22.87 -6.80 0.18
C GLY A 34 23.66 -8.11 0.31
N ARG A 35 24.39 -8.28 1.39
CA ARG A 35 25.12 -9.54 1.67
C ARG A 35 24.15 -10.73 1.63
N GLY A 36 24.42 -11.70 0.77
CA GLY A 36 23.65 -12.93 0.64
C GLY A 36 22.60 -12.96 -0.48
N LEU A 37 22.30 -11.86 -1.18
CA LEU A 37 21.37 -11.85 -2.32
C LEU A 37 21.93 -12.60 -3.54
N GLU A 38 23.25 -12.59 -3.72
CA GLU A 38 23.90 -13.22 -4.86
C GLU A 38 23.94 -14.76 -4.77
N VAL A 39 23.86 -15.32 -3.56
CA VAL A 39 24.01 -16.76 -3.30
C VAL A 39 22.77 -17.57 -3.72
N GLY A 40 21.60 -16.92 -3.77
CA GLY A 40 20.33 -17.56 -4.16
C GLY A 40 19.93 -17.20 -5.59
N TYR A 41 18.87 -16.41 -5.70
CA TYR A 41 18.28 -16.02 -6.99
C TYR A 41 18.93 -14.79 -7.64
N GLY A 42 19.89 -14.16 -6.95
CA GLY A 42 20.52 -12.89 -7.38
C GLY A 42 19.70 -11.66 -6.99
N GLY A 43 20.39 -10.50 -6.95
CA GLY A 43 19.79 -9.25 -6.47
C GLY A 43 18.58 -8.79 -7.27
N ALA A 44 18.66 -8.83 -8.60
CA ALA A 44 17.57 -8.35 -9.47
C ALA A 44 16.29 -9.20 -9.33
N ALA A 45 16.43 -10.53 -9.31
CA ALA A 45 15.28 -11.43 -9.14
C ALA A 45 14.66 -11.27 -7.74
N SER A 46 15.47 -11.06 -6.71
CA SER A 46 15.00 -10.84 -5.35
C SER A 46 14.26 -9.52 -5.19
N VAL A 47 14.74 -8.44 -5.83
CA VAL A 47 14.02 -7.15 -5.87
C VAL A 47 12.68 -7.29 -6.59
N PHE A 48 12.68 -7.90 -7.77
CA PHE A 48 11.45 -8.16 -8.53
C PHE A 48 10.44 -8.94 -7.69
N TRP A 49 10.91 -10.01 -7.01
CA TRP A 49 10.06 -10.84 -6.17
C TRP A 49 9.50 -10.06 -4.97
N THR A 50 10.32 -9.26 -4.30
CA THR A 50 9.90 -8.44 -3.15
C THR A 50 8.78 -7.48 -3.53
N VAL A 51 8.91 -6.76 -4.65
CA VAL A 51 7.85 -5.88 -5.15
C VAL A 51 6.61 -6.66 -5.54
N THR A 52 6.78 -7.79 -6.21
CA THR A 52 5.66 -8.64 -6.64
C THR A 52 4.89 -9.18 -5.43
N THR A 53 5.59 -9.76 -4.45
CA THR A 53 4.95 -10.36 -3.26
C THR A 53 4.21 -9.33 -2.42
N THR A 54 4.70 -8.09 -2.34
CA THR A 54 4.05 -7.00 -1.61
C THR A 54 2.86 -6.43 -2.39
N ALA A 55 2.99 -6.22 -3.69
CA ALA A 55 1.90 -5.70 -4.53
C ALA A 55 0.71 -6.68 -4.65
N PHE A 56 0.98 -8.00 -4.64
CA PHE A 56 -0.04 -9.05 -4.73
C PHE A 56 -0.44 -9.63 -3.38
N THR A 57 0.08 -9.09 -2.28
CA THR A 57 -0.15 -9.53 -0.90
C THR A 57 0.06 -11.04 -0.70
N THR A 58 1.11 -11.60 -1.32
CA THR A 58 1.41 -13.04 -1.29
C THR A 58 2.19 -13.44 -0.04
N GLY A 59 3.10 -12.58 0.44
CA GLY A 59 3.88 -12.74 1.66
C GLY A 59 5.10 -13.65 1.59
N SER A 60 5.28 -14.40 0.52
CA SER A 60 6.47 -15.23 0.37
C SER A 60 7.71 -14.38 0.11
N VAL A 61 8.81 -14.71 0.79
CA VAL A 61 10.08 -14.02 0.64
C VAL A 61 11.17 -14.99 0.17
N ASN A 62 12.05 -14.51 -0.70
CA ASN A 62 13.20 -15.28 -1.19
C ASN A 62 14.54 -14.72 -0.69
N ALA A 63 14.50 -13.62 0.05
CA ALA A 63 15.65 -12.98 0.67
C ALA A 63 15.22 -12.20 1.92
N SER A 64 16.15 -11.96 2.85
CA SER A 64 15.87 -11.13 4.02
C SER A 64 15.66 -9.67 3.60
N LEU A 65 14.60 -9.03 4.10
CA LEU A 65 14.34 -7.62 3.86
C LEU A 65 15.47 -6.71 4.35
N ALA A 66 16.20 -7.11 5.42
CA ALA A 66 17.35 -6.39 5.92
C ALA A 66 18.54 -6.36 4.93
N ALA A 67 18.55 -7.21 3.91
CA ALA A 67 19.59 -7.25 2.88
C ALA A 67 19.32 -6.27 1.73
N PHE A 68 18.12 -5.67 1.65
CA PHE A 68 17.76 -4.75 0.56
C PHE A 68 18.11 -3.30 0.86
N ASN A 69 18.29 -2.55 -0.22
CA ASN A 69 18.36 -1.09 -0.14
C ASN A 69 17.02 -0.52 0.39
N PRO A 70 17.04 0.54 1.23
CA PRO A 70 15.82 1.18 1.74
C PRO A 70 14.81 1.60 0.67
N VAL A 71 15.24 1.89 -0.56
CA VAL A 71 14.35 2.20 -1.70
C VAL A 71 13.52 0.97 -2.12
N VAL A 72 14.08 -0.23 -2.05
CA VAL A 72 13.35 -1.47 -2.31
C VAL A 72 12.31 -1.73 -1.22
N ILE A 73 12.67 -1.46 0.04
CA ILE A 73 11.73 -1.54 1.17
C ILE A 73 10.61 -0.51 1.02
N PHE A 74 10.94 0.71 0.58
CA PHE A 74 9.97 1.75 0.27
C PHE A 74 8.99 1.33 -0.83
N ALA A 75 9.46 0.70 -1.90
CA ALA A 75 8.60 0.12 -2.94
C ALA A 75 7.68 -0.96 -2.36
N GLY A 76 8.21 -1.86 -1.52
CA GLY A 76 7.40 -2.84 -0.81
C GLY A 76 6.27 -2.22 0.02
N PHE A 77 6.52 -1.08 0.67
CA PHE A 77 5.47 -0.31 1.36
C PHE A 77 4.38 0.17 0.38
N ILE A 78 4.77 0.75 -0.77
CA ILE A 78 3.80 1.27 -1.75
C ILE A 78 2.81 0.17 -2.14
N GLY A 79 3.29 -1.01 -2.50
CA GLY A 79 2.45 -2.16 -2.87
C GLY A 79 1.42 -2.50 -1.80
N MET A 80 1.85 -2.59 -0.53
CA MET A 80 0.99 -2.95 0.60
C MET A 80 0.05 -1.82 1.04
N LEU A 81 0.47 -0.56 1.01
CA LEU A 81 -0.34 0.58 1.46
C LEU A 81 -1.46 0.92 0.46
N ILE A 82 -1.24 0.73 -0.83
CA ILE A 82 -2.25 0.97 -1.87
C ILE A 82 -3.28 -0.16 -1.92
N GLN A 83 -2.88 -1.42 -1.72
CA GLN A 83 -3.74 -2.62 -1.72
C GLN A 83 -4.55 -2.90 -3.00
N GLY A 84 -4.51 -2.02 -3.97
CA GLY A 84 -5.21 -2.13 -5.24
C GLY A 84 -4.28 -2.26 -6.46
N ALA A 85 -2.99 -2.56 -6.25
CA ALA A 85 -1.98 -2.55 -7.30
C ALA A 85 -1.16 -3.85 -7.40
N PRO A 86 -1.68 -4.93 -7.92
CA PRO A 86 -3.08 -5.33 -8.13
C PRO A 86 -3.79 -5.77 -6.87
N GLY A 87 -3.11 -5.90 -5.72
CA GLY A 87 -3.65 -6.31 -4.42
C GLY A 87 -3.88 -7.83 -4.31
N GLY A 88 -4.29 -8.26 -3.11
CA GLY A 88 -4.55 -9.66 -2.81
C GLY A 88 -5.86 -10.18 -3.41
N GLU A 89 -6.05 -11.49 -3.32
CA GLU A 89 -7.20 -12.21 -3.85
C GLU A 89 -8.54 -11.60 -3.36
N GLY A 90 -9.34 -11.13 -4.30
CA GLY A 90 -10.64 -10.49 -4.06
C GLY A 90 -10.55 -9.08 -3.46
N ILE A 91 -9.65 -8.84 -2.53
CA ILE A 91 -9.45 -7.57 -1.84
C ILE A 91 -8.92 -6.49 -2.78
N GLY A 92 -7.93 -6.80 -3.63
CA GLY A 92 -7.36 -5.84 -4.57
C GLY A 92 -8.41 -5.22 -5.49
N ALA A 93 -9.32 -6.02 -6.03
CA ALA A 93 -10.42 -5.54 -6.85
C ALA A 93 -11.39 -4.65 -6.05
N MET A 94 -11.67 -4.99 -4.79
CA MET A 94 -12.52 -4.17 -3.91
C MET A 94 -11.90 -2.81 -3.62
N TYR A 95 -10.59 -2.76 -3.28
CA TYR A 95 -9.89 -1.50 -3.06
C TYR A 95 -9.85 -0.64 -4.31
N LEU A 96 -9.63 -1.26 -5.48
CA LEU A 96 -9.64 -0.52 -6.73
C LEU A 96 -11.01 0.12 -7.01
N ILE A 97 -12.11 -0.60 -6.76
CA ILE A 97 -13.47 -0.06 -6.88
C ILE A 97 -13.71 1.06 -5.85
N MET A 98 -13.23 0.90 -4.62
CA MET A 98 -13.27 1.94 -3.59
C MET A 98 -12.57 3.22 -4.07
N TYR A 99 -11.36 3.11 -4.62
CA TYR A 99 -10.64 4.25 -5.18
C TYR A 99 -11.38 4.89 -6.36
N VAL A 100 -12.04 4.07 -7.21
CA VAL A 100 -12.88 4.59 -8.29
C VAL A 100 -14.04 5.43 -7.74
N ILE A 101 -14.74 4.94 -6.71
CA ILE A 101 -15.84 5.66 -6.07
C ILE A 101 -15.37 7.02 -5.52
N VAL A 102 -14.26 7.02 -4.77
CA VAL A 102 -13.69 8.23 -4.19
C VAL A 102 -13.21 9.19 -5.29
N THR A 103 -12.49 8.68 -6.29
CA THR A 103 -11.99 9.48 -7.41
C THR A 103 -13.12 10.13 -8.22
N ILE A 104 -14.13 9.35 -8.60
CA ILE A 104 -15.28 9.87 -9.35
C ILE A 104 -16.03 10.93 -8.55
N PHE A 105 -16.18 10.73 -7.24
CA PHE A 105 -16.82 11.70 -6.38
C PHE A 105 -16.04 13.02 -6.34
N LEU A 106 -14.74 12.97 -6.05
CA LEU A 106 -13.88 14.15 -5.95
C LEU A 106 -13.80 14.89 -7.28
N VAL A 107 -13.43 14.19 -8.35
CA VAL A 107 -13.25 14.79 -9.68
C VAL A 107 -14.59 15.21 -10.28
N GLY A 108 -15.67 14.46 -10.03
CA GLY A 108 -17.02 14.80 -10.47
C GLY A 108 -17.47 16.13 -9.86
N LEU A 109 -17.29 16.32 -8.55
CA LEU A 109 -17.62 17.57 -7.89
C LEU A 109 -16.77 18.73 -8.42
N MET A 110 -15.46 18.53 -8.61
CA MET A 110 -14.57 19.55 -9.17
C MET A 110 -14.96 19.96 -10.61
N ALA A 111 -15.42 19.00 -11.42
CA ALA A 111 -15.85 19.22 -12.80
C ALA A 111 -17.31 19.69 -12.93
N GLY A 112 -18.04 19.85 -11.81
CA GLY A 112 -19.45 20.22 -11.82
C GLY A 112 -20.36 19.15 -12.45
N ARG A 113 -19.95 17.87 -12.40
CA ARG A 113 -20.70 16.74 -12.95
C ARG A 113 -21.26 15.86 -11.83
N THR A 114 -22.40 15.23 -12.10
CA THR A 114 -22.98 14.25 -11.17
C THR A 114 -22.03 13.07 -11.01
N PRO A 115 -21.62 12.72 -9.77
CA PRO A 115 -20.82 11.52 -9.54
C PRO A 115 -21.62 10.27 -9.85
N GLU A 116 -21.23 9.53 -10.88
CA GLU A 116 -21.86 8.27 -11.28
C GLU A 116 -20.84 7.30 -11.89
N TYR A 117 -21.05 6.02 -11.67
CA TYR A 117 -20.26 4.96 -12.25
C TYR A 117 -21.16 3.90 -12.89
N LEU A 118 -20.89 3.55 -14.16
CA LEU A 118 -21.69 2.61 -14.95
C LEU A 118 -23.21 2.96 -15.00
N GLY A 119 -23.53 4.26 -15.00
CA GLY A 119 -24.92 4.74 -15.00
C GLY A 119 -25.61 4.64 -13.64
N ILE A 120 -24.87 4.35 -12.58
CA ILE A 120 -25.38 4.32 -11.21
C ILE A 120 -24.84 5.54 -10.46
N LYS A 121 -25.73 6.35 -9.91
CA LYS A 121 -25.35 7.52 -9.11
C LYS A 121 -24.65 7.10 -7.83
N ILE A 122 -23.51 7.72 -7.56
CA ILE A 122 -22.77 7.57 -6.30
C ILE A 122 -23.33 8.58 -5.29
N GLU A 123 -23.82 8.09 -4.17
CA GLU A 123 -24.40 8.91 -3.12
C GLU A 123 -23.39 9.16 -1.99
N GLY A 124 -23.64 10.18 -1.17
CA GLY A 124 -22.78 10.52 -0.05
C GLY A 124 -22.57 9.38 0.96
N ARG A 125 -23.56 8.46 1.09
CA ARG A 125 -23.42 7.25 1.90
C ARG A 125 -22.34 6.31 1.34
N ASP A 126 -22.32 6.10 0.02
CA ASP A 126 -21.36 5.20 -0.62
C ASP A 126 -19.93 5.74 -0.47
N VAL A 127 -19.79 7.05 -0.66
CA VAL A 127 -18.49 7.73 -0.46
C VAL A 127 -18.03 7.65 0.97
N LYS A 128 -18.95 7.86 1.94
CA LYS A 128 -18.61 7.73 3.37
C LYS A 128 -18.13 6.32 3.70
N LEU A 129 -18.79 5.29 3.21
CA LEU A 129 -18.39 3.90 3.40
C LEU A 129 -17.05 3.58 2.71
N ALA A 130 -16.84 4.09 1.50
CA ALA A 130 -15.57 3.93 0.78
C ALA A 130 -14.40 4.61 1.53
N VAL A 131 -14.62 5.81 2.06
CA VAL A 131 -13.64 6.52 2.88
C VAL A 131 -13.37 5.78 4.19
N MET A 132 -14.39 5.21 4.83
CA MET A 132 -14.20 4.39 6.04
C MET A 132 -13.41 3.12 5.73
N ALA A 133 -13.65 2.46 4.60
CA ALA A 133 -12.85 1.33 4.13
C ALA A 133 -11.38 1.72 3.94
N PHE A 134 -11.13 2.86 3.29
CA PHE A 134 -9.78 3.40 3.10
C PHE A 134 -9.10 3.74 4.43
N LEU A 135 -9.79 4.44 5.34
CA LEU A 135 -9.21 4.88 6.63
C LEU A 135 -8.99 3.74 7.62
N THR A 136 -9.56 2.56 7.40
CA THR A 136 -9.28 1.39 8.23
C THR A 136 -7.78 1.10 8.29
N HIS A 137 -7.10 1.02 7.14
CA HIS A 137 -5.67 0.69 7.06
C HIS A 137 -4.77 1.67 7.81
N PRO A 138 -4.84 2.99 7.58
CA PRO A 138 -4.05 3.93 8.36
C PRO A 138 -4.20 3.77 9.87
N ILE A 139 -5.43 3.61 10.34
CA ILE A 139 -5.70 3.49 11.78
C ILE A 139 -5.04 2.23 12.36
N ILE A 140 -5.27 1.07 11.73
CA ILE A 140 -4.77 -0.21 12.25
C ILE A 140 -3.26 -0.41 12.03
N ILE A 141 -2.62 0.41 11.19
CA ILE A 141 -1.17 0.42 11.00
C ILE A 141 -0.51 1.40 11.96
N LEU A 142 -0.97 2.66 11.97
CA LEU A 142 -0.28 3.73 12.67
C LEU A 142 -0.47 3.67 14.18
N VAL A 143 -1.65 3.30 14.67
CA VAL A 143 -1.91 3.21 16.10
C VAL A 143 -1.01 2.16 16.78
N PRO A 144 -0.95 0.90 16.34
CA PRO A 144 -0.08 -0.07 16.98
C PRO A 144 1.42 0.21 16.74
N THR A 145 1.80 0.86 15.63
CA THR A 145 3.18 1.33 15.43
C THR A 145 3.58 2.31 16.53
N VAL A 146 2.75 3.33 16.80
CA VAL A 146 3.01 4.30 17.87
C VAL A 146 2.97 3.65 19.24
N LEU A 147 2.02 2.75 19.49
CA LEU A 147 1.92 2.02 20.75
C LEU A 147 3.16 1.16 21.03
N ALA A 148 3.74 0.52 20.01
CA ALA A 148 4.94 -0.29 20.15
C ALA A 148 6.09 0.53 20.78
N PHE A 149 6.30 1.76 20.30
CA PHE A 149 7.32 2.66 20.88
C PHE A 149 6.90 3.24 22.23
N ALA A 150 5.63 3.57 22.41
CA ALA A 150 5.13 4.15 23.67
C ALA A 150 5.29 3.22 24.87
N ILE A 151 5.15 1.90 24.66
CA ILE A 151 5.26 0.89 25.74
C ILE A 151 6.65 0.22 25.79
N GLY A 152 7.57 0.58 24.88
CA GLY A 152 8.91 -0.01 24.83
C GLY A 152 8.94 -1.43 24.24
N ALA A 153 7.94 -1.82 23.43
CA ALA A 153 7.89 -3.13 22.78
C ALA A 153 9.05 -3.34 21.80
N GLU A 154 9.59 -2.27 21.22
CA GLU A 154 10.80 -2.30 20.38
C GLU A 154 12.02 -2.85 21.16
N LYS A 155 12.17 -2.44 22.42
CA LYS A 155 13.26 -2.91 23.28
C LYS A 155 13.08 -4.39 23.65
N ALA A 156 11.86 -4.79 23.97
CA ALA A 156 11.55 -6.20 24.23
C ALA A 156 11.82 -7.11 23.04
N ALA A 157 11.70 -6.59 21.81
CA ALA A 157 12.04 -7.26 20.58
C ALA A 157 13.55 -7.14 20.20
N GLY A 158 14.37 -6.48 21.01
CA GLY A 158 15.79 -6.25 20.72
C GLY A 158 16.06 -5.28 19.59
N LEU A 159 15.08 -4.43 19.27
CA LEU A 159 15.20 -3.41 18.22
C LEU A 159 15.73 -2.09 18.78
N THR A 160 16.35 -1.30 17.94
CA THR A 160 16.81 0.05 18.29
C THR A 160 15.75 1.09 17.92
N ALA A 161 15.56 2.09 18.78
CA ALA A 161 14.65 3.21 18.50
C ALA A 161 15.31 4.22 17.53
N ASN A 162 15.55 3.80 16.31
CA ASN A 162 16.11 4.59 15.21
C ASN A 162 15.29 4.41 13.93
N SER A 163 15.71 5.00 12.80
CA SER A 163 15.03 4.89 11.51
C SER A 163 14.85 3.45 11.05
N ILE A 164 15.82 2.57 11.32
CA ILE A 164 15.76 1.14 10.95
C ILE A 164 14.70 0.43 11.78
N GLY A 165 14.75 0.53 13.12
CA GLY A 165 13.76 -0.10 14.00
C GLY A 165 12.35 0.43 13.77
N PHE A 166 12.23 1.75 13.46
CA PHE A 166 10.95 2.31 13.05
C PHE A 166 10.44 1.68 11.76
N THR A 167 11.29 1.57 10.73
CA THR A 167 10.94 0.94 9.46
C THR A 167 10.49 -0.51 9.65
N GLN A 168 11.18 -1.27 10.51
CA GLN A 168 10.84 -2.67 10.78
C GLN A 168 9.45 -2.81 11.42
N ILE A 169 9.16 -2.05 12.48
CA ILE A 169 7.88 -2.10 13.18
C ILE A 169 6.73 -1.60 12.29
N PHE A 170 6.96 -0.49 11.58
CA PHE A 170 5.96 0.06 10.65
C PHE A 170 5.67 -0.91 9.50
N TYR A 171 6.69 -1.59 8.99
CA TYR A 171 6.55 -2.63 7.96
C TYR A 171 5.73 -3.80 8.47
N GLU A 172 6.00 -4.27 9.68
CA GLU A 172 5.29 -5.40 10.29
C GLU A 172 3.78 -5.15 10.38
N PHE A 173 3.38 -3.98 10.92
CA PHE A 173 1.96 -3.63 10.97
C PHE A 173 1.36 -3.35 9.59
N THR A 174 2.14 -2.83 8.65
CA THR A 174 1.71 -2.65 7.25
C THR A 174 1.47 -4.00 6.59
N SER A 175 2.40 -4.94 6.73
CA SER A 175 2.27 -6.29 6.20
C SER A 175 1.10 -7.05 6.82
N SER A 176 0.91 -6.91 8.14
CA SER A 176 -0.23 -7.50 8.86
C SER A 176 -1.56 -6.92 8.39
N ALA A 177 -1.67 -5.60 8.26
CA ALA A 177 -2.89 -4.93 7.80
C ALA A 177 -3.25 -5.30 6.35
N ALA A 178 -2.24 -5.40 5.48
CA ALA A 178 -2.39 -5.85 4.11
C ALA A 178 -2.69 -7.35 4.00
N ASN A 179 -2.59 -8.11 5.09
CA ASN A 179 -2.61 -9.57 5.09
C ASN A 179 -1.59 -10.16 4.10
N ASN A 180 -0.43 -9.51 3.99
CA ASN A 180 0.65 -9.90 3.10
C ASN A 180 1.44 -11.06 3.70
N GLY A 181 2.07 -10.88 4.86
CA GLY A 181 2.85 -11.88 5.55
C GLY A 181 4.35 -11.85 5.26
N SER A 182 4.85 -10.87 4.49
CA SER A 182 6.29 -10.62 4.40
C SER A 182 6.77 -9.98 5.69
N ASP A 183 7.56 -10.71 6.45
CA ASP A 183 8.04 -10.32 7.77
C ASP A 183 9.36 -9.54 7.66
N PHE A 184 9.49 -8.47 8.46
CA PHE A 184 10.74 -7.73 8.60
C PHE A 184 11.33 -7.82 10.01
N LEU A 185 10.56 -8.26 10.99
CA LEU A 185 11.06 -8.46 12.36
C LEU A 185 11.78 -9.81 12.53
N GLY A 186 11.42 -10.82 11.76
CA GLY A 186 11.93 -12.17 11.91
C GLY A 186 11.68 -12.71 13.32
N ALA A 187 12.67 -13.34 13.92
CA ALA A 187 12.55 -13.89 15.27
C ALA A 187 12.26 -12.82 16.35
N SER A 188 12.62 -11.56 16.12
CA SER A 188 12.34 -10.42 17.01
C SER A 188 10.84 -10.12 17.15
N GLY A 189 10.03 -10.49 16.16
CA GLY A 189 8.57 -10.36 16.21
C GLY A 189 7.90 -11.33 17.17
N ASN A 190 8.58 -12.37 17.64
CA ASN A 190 8.00 -13.37 18.53
C ASN A 190 7.91 -12.89 19.98
N THR A 191 7.11 -11.87 20.20
CA THR A 191 6.76 -11.34 21.54
C THR A 191 5.26 -11.35 21.72
N ILE A 192 4.78 -11.33 22.98
CA ILE A 192 3.32 -11.32 23.27
C ILE A 192 2.66 -10.11 22.61
N PHE A 193 3.29 -8.93 22.66
CA PHE A 193 2.73 -7.71 22.07
C PHE A 193 2.56 -7.86 20.57
N PHE A 194 3.63 -8.21 19.82
CA PHE A 194 3.55 -8.31 18.36
C PHE A 194 2.61 -9.44 17.93
N ASN A 195 2.66 -10.60 18.57
CA ASN A 195 1.79 -11.74 18.22
C ASN A 195 0.30 -11.39 18.37
N VAL A 196 -0.09 -10.70 19.46
CA VAL A 196 -1.48 -10.29 19.68
C VAL A 196 -1.87 -9.12 18.79
N ALA A 197 -1.03 -8.08 18.72
CA ALA A 197 -1.33 -6.87 17.95
C ALA A 197 -1.43 -7.14 16.46
N THR A 198 -0.50 -7.92 15.87
CA THR A 198 -0.55 -8.29 14.45
C THR A 198 -1.76 -9.17 14.14
N GLY A 199 -2.14 -10.08 15.03
CA GLY A 199 -3.34 -10.89 14.89
C GLY A 199 -4.62 -10.04 14.82
N ILE A 200 -4.76 -9.06 15.70
CA ILE A 200 -5.89 -8.10 15.68
C ILE A 200 -5.86 -7.26 14.40
N VAL A 201 -4.68 -6.75 14.02
CA VAL A 201 -4.49 -5.95 12.80
C VAL A 201 -4.86 -6.73 11.55
N MET A 202 -4.42 -7.99 11.43
CA MET A 202 -4.79 -8.86 10.31
C MET A 202 -6.30 -9.05 10.21
N TRP A 203 -6.96 -9.34 11.34
CA TRP A 203 -8.40 -9.54 11.37
C TRP A 203 -9.17 -8.27 10.95
N LEU A 204 -8.83 -7.12 11.52
CA LEU A 204 -9.45 -5.85 11.17
C LEU A 204 -9.14 -5.44 9.72
N GLY A 205 -7.91 -5.61 9.27
CA GLY A 205 -7.47 -5.26 7.92
C GLY A 205 -8.17 -6.07 6.82
N ARG A 206 -8.55 -7.31 7.13
CA ARG A 206 -9.29 -8.15 6.19
C ARG A 206 -10.78 -7.85 6.20
N TYR A 207 -11.41 -7.89 7.36
CA TYR A 207 -12.87 -7.94 7.43
C TYR A 207 -13.55 -6.57 7.42
N LEU A 208 -12.98 -5.53 8.04
CA LEU A 208 -13.64 -4.23 8.07
C LEU A 208 -13.81 -3.60 6.67
N PRO A 209 -12.78 -3.53 5.81
CA PRO A 209 -12.97 -3.02 4.46
C PRO A 209 -13.97 -3.85 3.65
N MET A 210 -13.97 -5.17 3.81
CA MET A 210 -14.95 -6.05 3.17
C MET A 210 -16.38 -5.72 3.57
N LEU A 211 -16.64 -5.52 4.87
CA LEU A 211 -17.97 -5.16 5.38
C LEU A 211 -18.44 -3.81 4.81
N PHE A 212 -17.58 -2.81 4.75
CA PHE A 212 -17.93 -1.52 4.15
C PHE A 212 -18.23 -1.65 2.64
N MET A 213 -17.43 -2.43 1.92
CA MET A 213 -17.65 -2.65 0.49
C MET A 213 -18.93 -3.46 0.22
N LEU A 214 -19.26 -4.45 1.06
CA LEU A 214 -20.54 -5.17 0.98
C LEU A 214 -21.73 -4.24 1.25
N ALA A 215 -21.60 -3.33 2.21
CA ALA A 215 -22.64 -2.32 2.48
C ALA A 215 -22.83 -1.35 1.30
N ILE A 216 -21.75 -1.01 0.57
CA ILE A 216 -21.85 -0.25 -0.69
C ILE A 216 -22.56 -1.10 -1.76
N ALA A 217 -22.17 -2.36 -1.90
CA ALA A 217 -22.78 -3.25 -2.89
C ALA A 217 -24.29 -3.41 -2.68
N ASP A 218 -24.75 -3.58 -1.43
CA ASP A 218 -26.16 -3.61 -1.07
C ASP A 218 -26.87 -2.31 -1.44
N SER A 219 -26.28 -1.17 -1.06
CA SER A 219 -26.82 0.16 -1.39
C SER A 219 -26.97 0.40 -2.89
N VAL A 220 -26.00 -0.06 -3.69
CA VAL A 220 -25.98 0.11 -5.15
C VAL A 220 -26.90 -0.87 -5.86
N ALA A 221 -27.13 -2.08 -5.34
CA ALA A 221 -27.90 -3.15 -5.97
C ALA A 221 -29.35 -2.77 -6.24
N VAL A 222 -29.94 -1.93 -5.39
CA VAL A 222 -31.36 -1.50 -5.50
C VAL A 222 -31.57 -0.28 -6.41
N ARG A 223 -30.48 0.35 -6.91
CA ARG A 223 -30.57 1.57 -7.72
C ARG A 223 -30.75 1.25 -9.19
N LYS A 224 -31.59 2.03 -9.84
CA LYS A 224 -31.82 1.95 -11.29
C LYS A 224 -30.65 2.62 -12.03
N ARG A 225 -30.20 1.97 -13.11
CA ARG A 225 -29.28 2.60 -14.05
C ARG A 225 -30.00 3.69 -14.84
N THR A 226 -29.33 4.83 -14.97
CA THR A 226 -29.79 5.97 -15.78
C THR A 226 -28.79 6.21 -16.93
N PRO A 227 -29.22 6.85 -18.05
CA PRO A 227 -28.24 7.28 -19.06
C PRO A 227 -27.18 8.15 -18.43
N SER A 228 -25.90 7.80 -18.66
CA SER A 228 -24.78 8.45 -18.01
C SER A 228 -24.61 9.90 -18.46
N GLN A 229 -24.54 10.82 -17.48
CA GLN A 229 -24.15 12.22 -17.63
C GLN A 229 -22.85 12.54 -16.87
N GLY A 230 -22.24 11.52 -16.26
CA GLY A 230 -21.05 11.63 -15.45
C GLY A 230 -19.73 11.72 -16.23
N LEU A 231 -18.66 11.39 -15.54
CA LEU A 231 -17.33 11.32 -16.13
C LEU A 231 -17.22 10.08 -17.02
N LYS A 232 -16.54 10.23 -18.16
CA LYS A 232 -16.20 9.08 -19.01
C LYS A 232 -15.05 8.30 -18.34
N THR A 233 -15.38 7.13 -17.77
CA THR A 233 -14.45 6.31 -16.98
C THR A 233 -13.71 5.26 -17.81
N GLY A 234 -14.28 4.84 -18.95
CA GLY A 234 -13.69 3.81 -19.83
C GLY A 234 -12.59 4.32 -20.79
N ASN A 235 -11.72 5.24 -20.36
CA ASN A 235 -10.68 5.83 -21.20
C ASN A 235 -9.34 6.01 -20.46
N ILE A 236 -8.26 6.21 -21.22
CA ILE A 236 -6.90 6.37 -20.69
C ILE A 236 -6.76 7.60 -19.76
N SER A 237 -7.49 8.69 -20.03
CA SER A 237 -7.46 9.87 -19.18
C SER A 237 -7.95 9.56 -17.78
N PHE A 238 -8.97 8.72 -17.66
CA PHE A 238 -9.46 8.28 -16.36
C PHE A 238 -8.46 7.36 -15.65
N VAL A 239 -7.73 6.50 -16.39
CA VAL A 239 -6.62 5.70 -15.83
C VAL A 239 -5.61 6.61 -15.15
N VAL A 240 -5.17 7.67 -15.83
CA VAL A 240 -4.20 8.64 -15.27
C VAL A 240 -4.77 9.32 -14.03
N ILE A 241 -6.01 9.82 -14.11
CA ILE A 241 -6.67 10.48 -12.97
C ILE A 241 -6.77 9.52 -11.79
N LEU A 242 -7.17 8.27 -12.01
CA LEU A 242 -7.29 7.27 -10.96
C LEU A 242 -5.94 6.97 -10.31
N VAL A 243 -4.90 6.72 -11.09
CA VAL A 243 -3.55 6.46 -10.60
C VAL A 243 -3.02 7.63 -9.78
N VAL A 244 -3.14 8.87 -10.29
CA VAL A 244 -2.71 10.08 -9.58
C VAL A 244 -3.50 10.25 -8.28
N SER A 245 -4.83 10.04 -8.30
CA SER A 245 -5.67 10.14 -7.11
C SER A 245 -5.25 9.12 -6.04
N ILE A 246 -4.95 7.88 -6.42
CA ILE A 246 -4.48 6.84 -5.52
C ILE A 246 -3.16 7.25 -4.85
N PHE A 247 -2.18 7.71 -5.63
CA PHE A 247 -0.90 8.16 -5.07
C PHE A 247 -1.04 9.39 -4.15
N ILE A 248 -1.91 10.35 -4.50
CA ILE A 248 -2.18 11.51 -3.64
C ILE A 248 -2.82 11.06 -2.32
N LEU A 249 -3.86 10.24 -2.36
CA LEU A 249 -4.54 9.76 -1.17
C LEU A 249 -3.60 8.97 -0.26
N THR A 250 -2.86 8.03 -0.83
CA THR A 250 -1.89 7.21 -0.09
C THR A 250 -0.75 8.07 0.45
N GLY A 251 -0.21 8.97 -0.37
CA GLY A 251 0.85 9.90 0.02
C GLY A 251 0.43 10.81 1.17
N LEU A 252 -0.70 11.48 1.08
CA LEU A 252 -1.19 12.36 2.15
C LEU A 252 -1.37 11.60 3.47
N THR A 253 -1.73 10.32 3.40
CA THR A 253 -2.01 9.51 4.59
C THR A 253 -0.75 8.96 5.24
N PHE A 254 0.19 8.45 4.46
CA PHE A 254 1.33 7.69 4.99
C PHE A 254 2.68 8.39 4.84
N PHE A 255 2.77 9.49 4.07
CA PHE A 255 4.03 10.18 3.80
C PHE A 255 4.83 10.54 5.06
N PRO A 256 4.25 11.07 6.14
CA PRO A 256 5.02 11.38 7.36
C PRO A 256 5.73 10.15 7.94
N PHE A 257 5.08 8.99 7.93
CA PHE A 257 5.66 7.74 8.44
C PHE A 257 6.71 7.15 7.50
N LEU A 258 6.50 7.25 6.20
CA LEU A 258 7.49 6.87 5.20
C LEU A 258 8.75 7.75 5.28
N VAL A 259 8.60 9.02 5.64
CA VAL A 259 9.74 9.93 5.89
C VAL A 259 10.52 9.50 7.13
N LEU A 260 9.86 9.18 8.24
CA LEU A 260 10.51 8.74 9.48
C LEU A 260 11.17 7.36 9.38
N GLY A 261 10.73 6.55 8.47
CA GLY A 261 11.25 5.20 8.22
C GLY A 261 12.19 5.12 7.01
N PRO A 262 11.76 4.49 5.92
CA PRO A 262 12.65 4.13 4.81
C PRO A 262 13.29 5.32 4.10
N ILE A 263 12.65 6.49 4.06
CA ILE A 263 13.23 7.68 3.43
C ILE A 263 14.40 8.21 4.28
N LEU A 264 14.20 8.34 5.60
CA LEU A 264 15.27 8.76 6.51
C LEU A 264 16.42 7.76 6.50
N GLN A 265 16.14 6.47 6.54
CA GLN A 265 17.14 5.40 6.46
C GLN A 265 17.96 5.51 5.16
N PHE A 266 17.35 5.81 4.03
CA PHE A 266 18.06 6.04 2.77
C PHE A 266 18.97 7.26 2.84
N LEU A 267 18.48 8.38 3.40
CA LEU A 267 19.27 9.61 3.55
C LEU A 267 20.45 9.46 4.53
N GLU A 268 20.27 8.71 5.61
CA GLU A 268 21.34 8.39 6.56
C GLU A 268 22.43 7.53 5.89
N GLY A 269 22.06 6.51 5.13
CA GLY A 269 22.96 5.70 4.34
C GLY A 269 23.73 6.52 3.28
N PHE A 270 23.09 7.51 2.69
CA PHE A 270 23.73 8.44 1.75
C PHE A 270 24.77 9.32 2.44
N LYS A 271 24.48 9.88 3.63
CA LYS A 271 25.42 10.68 4.41
C LYS A 271 26.68 9.89 4.82
N THR A 272 26.51 8.64 5.23
CA THR A 272 27.65 7.80 5.61
C THR A 272 28.54 7.44 4.41
N SER A 273 27.95 7.27 3.23
CA SER A 273 28.69 6.99 1.99
C SER A 273 29.45 8.21 1.45
N PHE A 274 28.91 9.42 1.61
CA PHE A 274 29.52 10.66 1.10
C PHE A 274 30.30 11.42 2.18
N GLY A 275 29.94 11.32 3.46
CA GLY A 275 30.64 11.95 4.57
C GLY A 275 32.06 11.42 4.73
N GLY A 276 32.31 10.16 4.42
CA GLY A 276 33.66 9.57 4.39
C GLY A 276 34.58 10.13 3.30
N VAL A 277 34.01 10.71 2.24
CA VAL A 277 34.78 11.33 1.14
C VAL A 277 35.11 12.79 1.44
N ILE A 278 34.30 13.50 2.23
CA ILE A 278 34.49 14.92 2.56
C ILE A 278 35.50 15.11 3.68
N PHE A 279 35.68 14.14 4.57
CA PHE A 279 36.70 14.15 5.63
C PHE A 279 38.05 13.48 5.24
N ALA A 280 38.15 12.98 4.00
CA ALA A 280 39.38 12.40 3.45
C ALA A 280 40.09 13.33 2.43
N LEU A 281 39.65 14.56 2.27
CA LEU A 281 40.27 15.68 1.58
C LEU A 281 40.60 16.78 2.59
#